data_f8ae8dbfeba68c50f7be54184efd2fac
#
_entry.id   f8ae8dbfeba68c50f7be54184efd2fac
#
_cell.length_a   1.000
_cell.length_b   1.000
_cell.length_c   1.000
_cell.angle_alpha   90.00
_cell.angle_beta   90.00
_cell.angle_gamma   90.00
#
_symmetry.space_group_name_H-M   'P 1'
#
loop_
_entity.id
_entity.type
_entity.pdbx_description
1 polymer ?
#
loop_
_entity_poly.entity_id
_entity_poly.type
_entity_poly.pdbx_seq_one_letter_code
_entity_poly.pdbx_strand_id
1 'polypeptide(L)'
;MPGLDEKRGTQRQHILKAGTISFDGSGIDCLVRKMWGEGANLEVESQIGIPNSFDLVIDSGHSYHQCHVVWRKARRIGVAFD
;
A
#
# COMPACT_ATOMS: atom_id res chain seq x y z
N MET A 1 14.90 -6.82 26.12
CA MET A 1 14.90 -6.71 25.59
C MET A 1 14.34 -6.63 24.70
N PRO A 2 14.04 -6.84 24.60
CA PRO A 2 13.24 -6.84 23.64
C PRO A 2 13.34 -5.78 22.79
N GLY A 3 13.45 -4.91 23.13
CA GLY A 3 13.41 -3.88 22.25
C GLY A 3 14.23 -3.97 21.11
N LEU A 4 15.07 -4.83 21.12
CA LEU A 4 15.91 -4.89 20.07
C LEU A 4 15.26 -5.09 18.83
N ASP A 5 14.19 -5.69 18.79
CA ASP A 5 13.63 -5.94 17.56
C ASP A 5 13.19 -4.79 16.89
N GLU A 6 12.81 -3.86 17.53
CA GLU A 6 12.32 -2.75 16.91
C GLU A 6 13.24 -2.18 15.98
N LYS A 7 14.42 -2.25 16.20
CA LYS A 7 15.26 -1.67 15.30
C LYS A 7 15.16 -2.21 14.00
N ARG A 8 14.97 -3.42 13.88
CA ARG A 8 14.89 -3.96 12.63
C ARG A 8 13.66 -3.59 12.04
N GLY A 9 12.69 -3.33 12.73
CA GLY A 9 11.44 -3.04 12.18
C GLY A 9 11.41 -1.85 11.32
N THR A 10 12.43 -1.10 11.33
CA THR A 10 12.37 0.07 10.49
C THR A 10 12.29 -0.25 9.05
N GLN A 11 12.59 -1.42 8.63
CA GLN A 11 12.53 -1.69 7.24
C GLN A 11 11.17 -1.98 6.74
N ARG A 12 10.50 -2.91 7.28
CA ARG A 12 9.18 -3.28 6.84
C ARG A 12 8.30 -3.48 8.02
N GLN A 13 7.12 -2.93 7.98
CA GLN A 13 6.20 -3.08 9.07
C GLN A 13 4.96 -3.77 8.60
N HIS A 14 4.48 -4.70 9.39
CA HIS A 14 3.21 -5.32 9.13
C HIS A 14 2.16 -4.40 9.71
N ILE A 15 1.38 -3.79 8.84
CA ILE A 15 0.31 -2.92 9.29
C ILE A 15 -0.96 -3.42 8.65
N LEU A 16 -2.06 -3.11 9.21
CA LEU A 16 -3.33 -3.43 8.60
C LEU A 16 -4.13 -2.15 8.65
N LYS A 17 -3.97 -1.33 7.63
CA LYS A 17 -4.66 -0.06 7.58
C LYS A 17 -5.53 0.02 6.36
N ALA A 18 -6.64 0.68 6.51
CA ALA A 18 -7.52 0.91 5.38
C ALA A 18 -6.87 1.93 4.47
N GLY A 19 -6.96 1.70 3.18
CA GLY A 19 -6.42 2.62 2.20
C GLY A 19 -7.38 2.75 1.04
N THR A 20 -7.12 3.70 0.18
CA THR A 20 -7.90 3.93 -1.03
C THR A 20 -6.95 4.09 -2.20
N ILE A 21 -7.19 3.32 -3.25
CA ILE A 21 -6.48 3.45 -4.50
C ILE A 21 -7.26 4.48 -5.31
N SER A 22 -6.65 5.63 -5.55
CA SER A 22 -7.34 6.75 -6.17
C SER A 22 -6.76 7.03 -7.56
N PHE A 23 -7.62 7.11 -8.55
CA PHE A 23 -7.21 7.42 -9.91
C PHE A 23 -8.40 7.95 -10.70
N ASP A 24 -8.15 8.94 -11.54
CA ASP A 24 -9.19 9.49 -12.43
C ASP A 24 -10.53 9.77 -11.74
N GLY A 25 -10.48 10.27 -10.54
CA GLY A 25 -11.73 10.59 -9.84
C GLY A 25 -12.41 9.39 -9.21
N SER A 26 -11.83 8.20 -9.33
CA SER A 26 -12.39 6.99 -8.74
C SER A 26 -11.59 6.57 -7.52
N GLY A 27 -12.19 5.83 -6.65
CA GLY A 27 -11.52 5.30 -5.48
C GLY A 27 -11.90 3.84 -5.26
N ILE A 28 -10.90 3.00 -4.99
CA ILE A 28 -11.13 1.60 -4.72
C ILE A 28 -10.53 1.30 -3.36
N ASP A 29 -11.31 0.69 -2.50
CA ASP A 29 -10.84 0.36 -1.16
C ASP A 29 -9.78 -0.72 -1.21
N CYS A 30 -8.79 -0.60 -0.38
CA CYS A 30 -7.77 -1.63 -0.25
C CYS A 30 -7.35 -1.71 1.20
N LEU A 31 -6.61 -2.76 1.51
CA LEU A 31 -6.03 -2.93 2.82
C LEU A 31 -4.53 -2.88 2.65
N VAL A 32 -3.87 -2.02 3.40
CA VAL A 32 -2.41 -1.92 3.36
C VAL A 32 -1.88 -2.94 4.34
N ARG A 33 -1.23 -3.97 3.84
CA ARG A 33 -0.76 -5.06 4.69
C ARG A 33 0.66 -4.90 5.17
N LYS A 34 1.51 -4.33 4.33
CA LYS A 34 2.89 -4.04 4.69
C LYS A 34 3.26 -2.73 4.07
N MET A 35 4.13 -2.01 4.70
CA MET A 35 4.57 -0.73 4.19
C MET A 35 6.01 -0.49 4.58
N TRP A 36 6.77 0.14 3.71
CA TRP A 36 8.14 0.53 4.01
C TRP A 36 8.39 1.84 3.26
N GLY A 37 9.56 2.41 3.41
CA GLY A 37 9.81 3.74 2.86
C GLY A 37 9.63 3.86 1.36
N GLU A 38 9.83 2.77 0.63
CA GLU A 38 9.78 2.82 -0.82
C GLU A 38 8.57 2.19 -1.45
N GLY A 39 7.69 1.62 -0.68
CA GLY A 39 6.54 0.94 -1.27
C GLY A 39 5.63 0.30 -0.25
N ALA A 40 4.71 -0.51 -0.75
CA ALA A 40 3.72 -1.17 0.09
C ALA A 40 3.16 -2.40 -0.58
N ASN A 41 2.57 -3.28 0.21
CA ASN A 41 1.79 -4.41 -0.30
C ASN A 41 0.35 -4.14 0.05
N LEU A 42 -0.51 -4.23 -0.94
CA LEU A 42 -1.92 -3.95 -0.79
C LEU A 42 -2.75 -5.19 -1.06
N GLU A 43 -3.91 -5.25 -0.46
CA GLU A 43 -4.85 -6.31 -0.74
C GLU A 43 -6.14 -5.67 -1.24
N VAL A 44 -6.71 -6.20 -2.31
CA VAL A 44 -7.93 -5.68 -2.92
C VAL A 44 -8.90 -6.83 -3.16
N GLU A 45 -10.16 -6.52 -3.35
CA GLU A 45 -11.10 -7.57 -3.66
C GLU A 45 -10.94 -8.05 -5.09
N SER A 46 -10.58 -7.16 -5.97
CA SER A 46 -10.39 -7.50 -7.38
C SER A 46 -9.38 -6.54 -7.96
N GLN A 47 -8.58 -7.00 -8.87
CA GLN A 47 -7.64 -6.12 -9.56
C GLN A 47 -8.21 -5.53 -10.84
N ILE A 48 -9.45 -5.90 -11.18
CA ILE A 48 -10.04 -5.39 -12.39
C ILE A 48 -10.23 -3.89 -12.28
N GLY A 49 -9.76 -3.17 -13.27
CA GLY A 49 -9.92 -1.72 -13.30
C GLY A 49 -8.84 -0.94 -12.58
N ILE A 50 -7.90 -1.60 -11.93
CA ILE A 50 -6.85 -0.89 -11.24
C ILE A 50 -5.69 -0.64 -12.19
N PRO A 51 -5.34 0.63 -12.45
CA PRO A 51 -4.27 0.95 -13.39
C PRO A 51 -2.90 0.68 -12.79
N ASN A 52 -1.86 0.83 -13.58
CA ASN A 52 -0.50 0.61 -13.13
C ASN A 52 0.07 1.77 -12.33
N SER A 53 -0.57 2.91 -12.34
CA SER A 53 -0.13 4.06 -11.55
C SER A 53 -1.35 4.67 -10.91
N PHE A 54 -1.24 5.03 -9.66
CA PHE A 54 -2.36 5.63 -8.94
C PHE A 54 -1.85 6.29 -7.67
N ASP A 55 -2.73 6.98 -6.97
CA ASP A 55 -2.39 7.56 -5.68
C ASP A 55 -2.92 6.63 -4.61
N LEU A 56 -2.12 6.38 -3.61
CA LEU A 56 -2.53 5.58 -2.47
C LEU A 56 -2.78 6.52 -1.30
N VAL A 57 -4.00 6.51 -0.79
CA VAL A 57 -4.38 7.35 0.34
C VAL A 57 -4.60 6.44 1.53
N ILE A 58 -3.95 6.72 2.63
CA ILE A 58 -4.00 5.88 3.82
C ILE A 58 -4.53 6.70 4.98
N ASP A 59 -5.24 6.05 5.87
CA ASP A 59 -5.75 6.70 7.07
C ASP A 59 -6.62 7.91 6.77
N SER A 60 -7.52 7.76 5.85
CA SER A 60 -8.48 8.80 5.52
C SER A 60 -7.82 10.12 5.17
N GLY A 61 -6.70 10.02 4.46
CA GLY A 61 -6.04 11.22 3.99
C GLY A 61 -4.81 11.66 4.76
N HIS A 62 -4.44 10.90 5.80
CA HIS A 62 -3.26 11.27 6.54
C HIS A 62 -1.97 10.99 5.74
N SER A 63 -1.97 9.99 4.91
CA SER A 63 -0.82 9.67 4.07
C SER A 63 -1.24 9.61 2.63
N TYR A 64 -0.42 10.13 1.75
CA TYR A 64 -0.76 10.24 0.35
C TYR A 64 0.50 9.93 -0.43
N HIS A 65 0.46 8.90 -1.25
CA HIS A 65 1.64 8.46 -2.00
C HIS A 65 1.30 8.21 -3.46
N GLN A 66 2.07 8.78 -4.35
CA GLN A 66 1.95 8.43 -5.75
C GLN A 66 2.73 7.15 -5.92
N CYS A 67 2.14 6.17 -6.57
CA CYS A 67 2.76 4.88 -6.70
C CYS A 67 2.56 4.25 -8.06
N HIS A 68 3.38 3.25 -8.33
CA HIS A 68 3.17 2.43 -9.51
C HIS A 68 3.28 0.97 -9.11
N VAL A 69 2.58 0.13 -9.86
CA VAL A 69 2.51 -1.29 -9.58
C VAL A 69 3.79 -1.97 -10.04
N VAL A 70 4.41 -2.74 -9.17
CA VAL A 70 5.60 -3.50 -9.53
C VAL A 70 5.31 -4.98 -9.66
N TRP A 71 4.26 -5.48 -9.04
CA TRP A 71 3.84 -6.85 -9.26
C TRP A 71 2.37 -7.01 -8.86
N ARG A 72 1.73 -8.01 -9.43
CA ARG A 72 0.35 -8.35 -9.11
C ARG A 72 0.25 -9.85 -8.94
N LYS A 73 -0.52 -10.27 -7.96
CA LYS A 73 -0.76 -11.68 -7.77
C LYS A 73 -2.05 -11.86 -7.00
N ALA A 74 -3.01 -12.54 -7.62
CA ALA A 74 -4.31 -12.79 -7.00
C ALA A 74 -4.92 -11.46 -6.52
N ARG A 75 -5.16 -11.30 -5.25
CA ARG A 75 -5.74 -10.08 -4.73
C ARG A 75 -4.70 -9.20 -4.06
N ARG A 76 -3.43 -9.42 -4.36
CA ARG A 76 -2.36 -8.64 -3.80
C ARG A 76 -1.65 -7.84 -4.86
N ILE A 77 -1.26 -6.64 -4.50
CA ILE A 77 -0.55 -5.75 -5.40
C ILE A 77 0.63 -5.18 -4.66
N GLY A 78 1.81 -5.27 -5.26
CA GLY A 78 2.98 -4.62 -4.71
C GLY A 78 3.20 -3.33 -5.46
N VAL A 79 3.39 -2.24 -4.75
CA VAL A 79 3.62 -0.94 -5.37
C VAL A 79 4.90 -0.32 -4.85
N ALA A 80 5.49 0.52 -5.68
CA ALA A 80 6.62 1.33 -5.29
C ALA A 80 6.15 2.78 -5.28
N PHE A 81 6.63 3.54 -4.32
CA PHE A 81 6.28 4.95 -4.23
C PHE A 81 7.16 5.74 -5.20
N ASP A 82 6.60 6.67 -5.89
CA ASP A 82 7.33 7.50 -6.86
C ASP A 82 8.16 8.59 -6.22
#